data_f6a662a2e2c01dfed58b0eae443da49f
#
_entry.id   f6a662a2e2c01dfed58b0eae443da49f
#
_cell.length_a   1.000
_cell.length_b   1.000
_cell.length_c   1.000
_cell.angle_alpha   90.00
_cell.angle_beta   90.00
_cell.angle_gamma   90.00
#
_symmetry.space_group_name_H-M   'P 1'
#
loop_
_entity.id
_entity.type
_entity.pdbx_description
1 polymer ?
#
loop_
_entity_poly.entity_id
_entity_poly.type
_entity_poly.pdbx_seq_one_letter_code
_entity_poly.pdbx_strand_id
1 'polypeptide(L)'
;MRGCFSTARKRLAAALAALVMASGAGLCEAWVEIPITDIAPLRIGQTEDARAGTGCTVLIAENGMAAGLDVRGGGPASRESQLMNPLMAAQTVHAVVLSGGSAYGLGAANGVMRCLEERGYGYDTGFALVPLVVQADIYDLSVGDAAVRPGPDMGYEAAVRAFDAPNYRNGNYGVGCGATVGKIAGMETSMKTGIGSFAVQIGELQVGAIVVVNALGDVYDWKTGEQIAGLLTEDLKGLRSTSEYMKRSIASVDNKFTGNTTLAVIITNARFSKTQLCKIAGMGHDGMARAIRPVHTSADGDSVFALSVGQVEADMDLVGTLGAEVIAEAIIRAVESAQSAFGHPSAADLK
;
A
#
# COMPACT_ATOMS: atom_id res chain seq x y z
N MET A 1 -22.96 -2.67 71.25
CA MET A 1 -22.91 -3.52 70.07
C MET A 1 -23.11 -2.73 68.77
N ARG A 2 -22.34 -1.66 68.49
CA ARG A 2 -22.48 -0.86 67.27
C ARG A 2 -21.15 -0.72 66.43
N GLY A 3 -20.10 -1.46 66.79
CA GLY A 3 -18.77 -1.30 66.22
C GLY A 3 -18.33 -2.41 65.25
N CYS A 4 -18.97 -3.57 65.22
CA CYS A 4 -18.46 -4.74 64.46
C CYS A 4 -19.01 -4.89 63.03
N PHE A 5 -20.11 -4.22 62.67
CA PHE A 5 -20.73 -4.31 61.35
C PHE A 5 -20.13 -3.34 60.32
N SER A 6 -19.40 -2.31 60.74
CA SER A 6 -18.80 -1.30 59.87
C SER A 6 -17.51 -1.79 59.19
N THR A 7 -16.71 -2.60 59.86
CA THR A 7 -15.43 -3.12 59.35
C THR A 7 -15.59 -4.26 58.35
N ALA A 8 -16.61 -5.10 58.51
CA ALA A 8 -16.91 -6.19 57.59
C ALA A 8 -17.43 -5.67 56.23
N ARG A 9 -18.31 -4.65 56.26
CA ARG A 9 -18.79 -3.99 55.01
C ARG A 9 -17.70 -3.25 54.25
N LYS A 10 -16.76 -2.59 54.93
CA LYS A 10 -15.62 -1.92 54.27
C LYS A 10 -14.63 -2.92 53.66
N ARG A 11 -14.41 -4.08 54.30
CA ARG A 11 -13.56 -5.15 53.75
C ARG A 11 -14.21 -5.86 52.56
N LEU A 12 -15.55 -6.06 52.58
CA LEU A 12 -16.27 -6.64 51.45
C LEU A 12 -16.32 -5.69 50.26
N ALA A 13 -16.51 -4.39 50.47
CA ALA A 13 -16.46 -3.36 49.42
C ALA A 13 -15.07 -3.21 48.84
N ALA A 14 -14.00 -3.29 49.64
CA ALA A 14 -12.63 -3.26 49.17
C ALA A 14 -12.24 -4.53 48.37
N ALA A 15 -12.73 -5.71 48.81
CA ALA A 15 -12.52 -6.97 48.06
C ALA A 15 -13.29 -7.01 46.72
N LEU A 16 -14.53 -6.46 46.66
CA LEU A 16 -15.28 -6.34 45.42
C LEU A 16 -14.65 -5.32 44.47
N ALA A 17 -14.13 -4.18 45.00
CA ALA A 17 -13.41 -3.20 44.19
C ALA A 17 -12.07 -3.75 43.65
N ALA A 18 -11.36 -4.57 44.43
CA ALA A 18 -10.14 -5.24 43.99
C ALA A 18 -10.44 -6.33 42.93
N LEU A 19 -11.58 -7.04 43.04
CA LEU A 19 -11.99 -8.05 42.05
C LEU A 19 -12.47 -7.42 40.75
N VAL A 20 -13.12 -6.25 40.80
CA VAL A 20 -13.53 -5.49 39.61
C VAL A 20 -12.31 -4.82 38.94
N MET A 21 -11.29 -4.43 39.69
CA MET A 21 -10.05 -3.88 39.15
C MET A 21 -9.13 -4.97 38.58
N ALA A 22 -9.21 -6.21 39.05
CA ALA A 22 -8.46 -7.35 38.50
C ALA A 22 -9.12 -7.96 37.25
N SER A 23 -10.42 -7.72 37.01
CA SER A 23 -11.12 -8.14 35.79
C SER A 23 -11.17 -7.08 34.70
N GLY A 24 -10.66 -5.88 34.95
CA GLY A 24 -10.66 -4.74 34.04
C GLY A 24 -9.30 -4.41 33.42
N ALA A 25 -8.24 -5.14 33.79
CA ALA A 25 -6.99 -5.12 33.01
C ALA A 25 -7.07 -6.21 31.94
N GLY A 26 -7.93 -6.03 30.93
CA GLY A 26 -7.67 -6.60 29.65
C GLY A 26 -6.27 -6.13 29.27
N LEU A 27 -5.29 -7.02 29.30
CA LEU A 27 -3.99 -6.80 28.70
C LEU A 27 -4.32 -6.34 27.27
N CYS A 28 -4.05 -5.06 26.96
CA CYS A 28 -3.93 -4.63 25.58
C CYS A 28 -2.83 -5.55 25.03
N GLU A 29 -3.22 -6.59 24.27
CA GLU A 29 -2.26 -7.42 23.59
C GLU A 29 -1.46 -6.47 22.72
N ALA A 30 -0.17 -6.30 23.07
CA ALA A 30 0.71 -5.49 22.26
C ALA A 30 0.71 -6.12 20.86
N TRP A 31 0.47 -5.29 19.82
CA TRP A 31 0.62 -5.75 18.45
C TRP A 31 2.07 -6.20 18.21
N VAL A 32 2.23 -7.19 17.38
CA VAL A 32 3.54 -7.68 16.93
C VAL A 32 3.68 -7.47 15.42
N GLU A 33 4.86 -7.08 14.97
CA GLU A 33 5.18 -7.03 13.54
C GLU A 33 5.27 -8.45 13.00
N ILE A 34 4.63 -8.69 11.84
CA ILE A 34 4.68 -9.95 11.12
C ILE A 34 5.10 -9.71 9.67
N PRO A 35 5.66 -10.69 8.97
CA PRO A 35 5.85 -10.62 7.52
C PRO A 35 4.51 -10.41 6.80
N ILE A 36 4.48 -9.54 5.79
CA ILE A 36 3.25 -9.32 4.99
C ILE A 36 2.75 -10.59 4.33
N THR A 37 3.65 -11.52 4.02
CA THR A 37 3.37 -12.83 3.42
C THR A 37 2.68 -13.82 4.36
N ASP A 38 2.62 -13.50 5.66
CA ASP A 38 1.96 -14.34 6.65
C ASP A 38 0.46 -14.08 6.73
N ILE A 39 -0.05 -13.03 6.05
CA ILE A 39 -1.49 -12.78 5.93
C ILE A 39 -2.06 -13.71 4.86
N ALA A 40 -2.34 -14.94 5.26
CA ALA A 40 -2.89 -15.97 4.38
C ALA A 40 -4.42 -15.80 4.20
N PRO A 41 -4.98 -16.22 3.05
CA PRO A 41 -4.37 -17.02 1.97
C PRO A 41 -3.81 -16.20 0.78
N LEU A 42 -3.36 -14.98 0.99
CA LEU A 42 -2.86 -14.12 -0.09
C LEU A 42 -1.52 -14.61 -0.64
N ARG A 43 -1.37 -14.64 -1.97
CA ARG A 43 -0.13 -14.94 -2.68
C ARG A 43 0.41 -13.68 -3.32
N ILE A 44 1.73 -13.46 -3.25
CA ILE A 44 2.38 -12.26 -3.79
C ILE A 44 3.56 -12.68 -4.67
N GLY A 45 3.59 -12.15 -5.90
CA GLY A 45 4.68 -12.36 -6.84
C GLY A 45 5.16 -11.07 -7.48
N GLN A 46 6.45 -10.99 -7.77
CA GLN A 46 7.11 -9.83 -8.35
C GLN A 46 7.91 -10.22 -9.60
N THR A 47 7.88 -9.37 -10.60
CA THR A 47 8.75 -9.43 -11.80
C THR A 47 9.16 -8.02 -12.18
N GLU A 48 10.45 -7.83 -12.43
CA GLU A 48 11.02 -6.56 -12.88
C GLU A 48 12.02 -6.73 -14.02
N ASP A 49 12.13 -5.72 -14.88
CA ASP A 49 13.31 -5.51 -15.70
C ASP A 49 14.21 -4.46 -15.01
N ALA A 50 15.20 -4.96 -14.28
CA ALA A 50 16.11 -4.12 -13.50
C ALA A 50 17.01 -3.23 -14.37
N ARG A 51 17.14 -3.48 -15.69
CA ARG A 51 17.89 -2.61 -16.61
C ARG A 51 17.01 -1.50 -17.16
N ALA A 52 15.75 -1.82 -17.40
CA ALA A 52 14.79 -0.86 -17.92
C ALA A 52 14.14 0.01 -16.83
N GLY A 53 14.26 -0.36 -15.56
CA GLY A 53 13.73 0.41 -14.44
C GLY A 53 12.22 0.32 -14.30
N THR A 54 11.62 -0.84 -14.57
CA THR A 54 10.17 -1.06 -14.47
C THR A 54 9.84 -2.48 -14.04
N GLY A 55 8.60 -2.73 -13.62
CA GLY A 55 8.16 -4.05 -13.19
C GLY A 55 6.73 -4.08 -12.68
N CYS A 56 6.28 -5.24 -12.22
CA CYS A 56 4.96 -5.40 -11.62
C CYS A 56 4.97 -6.30 -10.38
N THR A 57 4.01 -6.08 -9.52
CA THR A 57 3.72 -6.86 -8.30
C THR A 57 2.27 -7.30 -8.36
N VAL A 58 2.01 -8.59 -8.15
CA VAL A 58 0.68 -9.19 -8.23
C VAL A 58 0.30 -9.79 -6.89
N LEU A 59 -0.90 -9.47 -6.41
CA LEU A 59 -1.51 -10.03 -5.22
C LEU A 59 -2.70 -10.90 -5.65
N ILE A 60 -2.73 -12.17 -5.27
CA ILE A 60 -3.72 -13.16 -5.74
C ILE A 60 -4.41 -13.83 -4.56
N ALA A 61 -5.74 -13.94 -4.65
CA ALA A 61 -6.56 -14.81 -3.83
C ALA A 61 -7.30 -15.80 -4.74
N GLU A 62 -6.97 -17.08 -4.64
CA GLU A 62 -7.44 -18.14 -5.54
C GLU A 62 -8.97 -18.22 -5.63
N ASN A 63 -9.64 -18.12 -4.49
CA ASN A 63 -11.09 -18.18 -4.39
C ASN A 63 -11.76 -16.80 -4.45
N GLY A 64 -11.01 -15.77 -4.84
CA GLY A 64 -11.45 -14.39 -4.79
C GLY A 64 -11.41 -13.81 -3.37
N MET A 65 -11.34 -12.48 -3.31
CA MET A 65 -11.32 -11.68 -2.08
C MET A 65 -12.22 -10.47 -2.25
N ALA A 66 -12.90 -10.06 -1.19
CA ALA A 66 -13.63 -8.80 -1.21
C ALA A 66 -12.63 -7.64 -1.27
N ALA A 67 -12.92 -6.64 -2.10
CA ALA A 67 -12.03 -5.50 -2.31
C ALA A 67 -12.79 -4.18 -2.36
N GLY A 68 -12.18 -3.14 -1.81
CA GLY A 68 -12.60 -1.74 -1.91
C GLY A 68 -11.49 -0.88 -2.50
N LEU A 69 -11.84 0.29 -3.01
CA LEU A 69 -10.92 1.25 -3.61
C LEU A 69 -11.35 2.66 -3.25
N ASP A 70 -10.37 3.51 -2.93
CA ASP A 70 -10.52 4.97 -2.88
C ASP A 70 -9.40 5.61 -3.71
N VAL A 71 -9.74 6.58 -4.58
CA VAL A 71 -8.80 7.27 -5.48
C VAL A 71 -8.83 8.75 -5.15
N ARG A 72 -7.68 9.34 -4.81
CA ARG A 72 -7.56 10.76 -4.47
C ARG A 72 -6.60 11.55 -5.36
N GLY A 73 -5.74 10.89 -6.09
CA GLY A 73 -4.90 11.55 -7.10
C GLY A 73 -5.70 12.02 -8.30
N GLY A 74 -5.25 13.11 -8.96
CA GLY A 74 -5.93 13.70 -10.13
C GLY A 74 -5.65 12.99 -11.47
N GLY A 75 -4.64 12.08 -11.53
CA GLY A 75 -4.21 11.42 -12.77
C GLY A 75 -4.00 9.89 -12.62
N PRO A 76 -5.00 9.13 -12.14
CA PRO A 76 -4.83 7.69 -11.95
C PRO A 76 -4.76 6.95 -13.29
N ALA A 77 -3.83 5.99 -13.41
CA ALA A 77 -3.86 4.94 -14.42
C ALA A 77 -4.40 3.66 -13.76
N SER A 78 -5.59 3.22 -14.15
CA SER A 78 -6.24 2.07 -13.50
C SER A 78 -7.11 1.27 -14.47
N ARG A 79 -7.30 -0.02 -14.15
CA ARG A 79 -8.14 -0.95 -14.89
C ARG A 79 -9.12 -1.63 -13.97
N GLU A 80 -10.39 -1.79 -14.44
CA GLU A 80 -11.49 -2.45 -13.72
C GLU A 80 -11.79 -1.85 -12.34
N SER A 81 -11.36 -0.60 -12.08
CA SER A 81 -11.59 0.10 -10.81
C SER A 81 -13.07 0.22 -10.44
N GLN A 82 -13.96 0.25 -11.45
CA GLN A 82 -15.41 0.30 -11.22
C GLN A 82 -15.95 -0.95 -10.54
N LEU A 83 -15.30 -2.11 -10.65
CA LEU A 83 -15.74 -3.33 -9.95
C LEU A 83 -15.76 -3.16 -8.42
N MET A 84 -14.89 -2.29 -7.86
CA MET A 84 -14.88 -1.99 -6.43
C MET A 84 -16.01 -1.05 -5.98
N ASN A 85 -16.72 -0.38 -6.91
CA ASN A 85 -17.86 0.44 -6.54
C ASN A 85 -18.93 -0.42 -5.84
N PRO A 86 -19.45 -0.01 -4.65
CA PRO A 86 -20.46 -0.75 -3.90
C PRO A 86 -21.74 -1.08 -4.70
N LEU A 87 -22.04 -0.29 -5.74
CA LEU A 87 -23.21 -0.50 -6.59
C LEU A 87 -23.04 -1.62 -7.63
N MET A 88 -21.82 -2.11 -7.86
CA MET A 88 -21.55 -3.13 -8.87
C MET A 88 -21.78 -4.53 -8.32
N ALA A 89 -22.21 -5.45 -9.21
CA ALA A 89 -22.63 -6.80 -8.85
C ALA A 89 -21.50 -7.68 -8.31
N ALA A 90 -20.27 -7.57 -8.88
CA ALA A 90 -19.11 -8.35 -8.44
C ALA A 90 -18.78 -8.06 -6.97
N GLN A 91 -18.78 -9.08 -6.12
CA GLN A 91 -18.47 -8.95 -4.69
C GLN A 91 -17.03 -9.25 -4.37
N THR A 92 -16.32 -9.94 -5.26
CA THR A 92 -14.92 -10.34 -5.08
C THR A 92 -14.12 -10.08 -6.36
N VAL A 93 -12.81 -9.94 -6.21
CA VAL A 93 -11.82 -9.94 -7.29
C VAL A 93 -10.78 -11.03 -7.01
N HIS A 94 -10.11 -11.54 -8.05
CA HIS A 94 -9.14 -12.64 -7.93
C HIS A 94 -7.71 -12.12 -7.77
N ALA A 95 -7.42 -10.94 -8.32
CA ALA A 95 -6.09 -10.33 -8.18
C ALA A 95 -6.13 -8.81 -8.21
N VAL A 96 -5.12 -8.22 -7.54
CA VAL A 96 -4.74 -6.82 -7.67
C VAL A 96 -3.35 -6.78 -8.29
N VAL A 97 -3.16 -5.96 -9.32
CA VAL A 97 -1.87 -5.74 -9.99
C VAL A 97 -1.43 -4.31 -9.72
N LEU A 98 -0.21 -4.15 -9.24
CA LEU A 98 0.50 -2.88 -9.18
C LEU A 98 1.63 -2.92 -10.20
N SER A 99 1.67 -1.99 -11.15
CA SER A 99 2.61 -2.04 -12.24
C SER A 99 3.26 -0.68 -12.53
N GLY A 100 4.42 -0.70 -13.19
CA GLY A 100 4.99 0.47 -13.85
C GLY A 100 4.42 0.68 -15.25
N GLY A 101 5.04 1.57 -16.03
CA GLY A 101 4.68 1.80 -17.44
C GLY A 101 3.52 2.76 -17.67
N SER A 102 2.98 3.40 -16.62
CA SER A 102 1.81 4.27 -16.75
C SER A 102 0.65 3.53 -17.43
N ALA A 103 -0.18 4.19 -18.22
CA ALA A 103 -1.30 3.56 -18.92
C ALA A 103 -0.91 2.38 -19.85
N TYR A 104 0.36 2.31 -20.30
CA TYR A 104 0.83 1.15 -21.06
C TYR A 104 0.95 -0.12 -20.21
N GLY A 105 1.29 0.03 -18.92
CA GLY A 105 1.44 -1.06 -17.98
C GLY A 105 0.13 -1.81 -17.68
N LEU A 106 -1.04 -1.19 -17.96
CA LEU A 106 -2.36 -1.80 -17.79
C LEU A 106 -2.54 -3.12 -18.56
N GLY A 107 -1.65 -3.38 -19.53
CA GLY A 107 -1.59 -4.66 -20.23
C GLY A 107 -1.15 -5.85 -19.38
N ALA A 108 -0.46 -5.62 -18.25
CA ALA A 108 0.03 -6.69 -17.38
C ALA A 108 -1.11 -7.57 -16.82
N ALA A 109 -2.25 -6.98 -16.48
CA ALA A 109 -3.42 -7.72 -16.03
C ALA A 109 -3.90 -8.81 -17.01
N ASN A 110 -3.69 -8.67 -18.32
CA ASN A 110 -4.04 -9.72 -19.29
C ASN A 110 -3.25 -11.01 -19.04
N GLY A 111 -1.96 -10.88 -18.69
CA GLY A 111 -1.12 -12.03 -18.36
C GLY A 111 -1.54 -12.68 -17.06
N VAL A 112 -1.91 -11.89 -16.05
CA VAL A 112 -2.42 -12.39 -14.77
C VAL A 112 -3.75 -13.14 -14.99
N MET A 113 -4.65 -12.59 -15.81
CA MET A 113 -5.91 -13.28 -16.18
C MET A 113 -5.62 -14.63 -16.85
N ARG A 114 -4.70 -14.68 -17.81
CA ARG A 114 -4.32 -15.92 -18.49
C ARG A 114 -3.77 -16.95 -17.48
N CYS A 115 -2.90 -16.58 -16.57
CA CYS A 115 -2.35 -17.48 -15.58
C CYS A 115 -3.42 -18.03 -14.62
N LEU A 116 -4.36 -17.20 -14.21
CA LEU A 116 -5.46 -17.59 -13.34
C LEU A 116 -6.44 -18.56 -14.06
N GLU A 117 -6.81 -18.24 -15.31
CA GLU A 117 -7.69 -19.10 -16.14
C GLU A 117 -7.07 -20.48 -16.38
N GLU A 118 -5.78 -20.55 -16.76
CA GLU A 118 -5.03 -21.79 -16.96
C GLU A 118 -4.98 -22.66 -15.70
N ARG A 119 -5.07 -22.04 -14.51
CA ARG A 119 -5.09 -22.70 -13.19
C ARG A 119 -6.50 -23.00 -12.67
N GLY A 120 -7.53 -22.65 -13.43
CA GLY A 120 -8.94 -22.90 -13.10
C GLY A 120 -9.54 -21.90 -12.10
N TYR A 121 -8.98 -20.69 -11.97
CA TYR A 121 -9.50 -19.62 -11.12
C TYR A 121 -10.20 -18.54 -11.93
N GLY A 122 -11.37 -18.11 -11.51
CA GLY A 122 -12.16 -17.08 -12.18
C GLY A 122 -13.63 -17.12 -11.78
N TYR A 123 -14.37 -16.10 -12.19
CA TYR A 123 -15.83 -16.07 -12.09
C TYR A 123 -16.40 -17.01 -13.16
N ASP A 124 -17.19 -18.00 -12.74
CA ASP A 124 -17.84 -18.96 -13.65
C ASP A 124 -19.07 -18.30 -14.32
N THR A 125 -18.98 -18.14 -15.64
CA THR A 125 -20.07 -17.60 -16.47
C THR A 125 -20.98 -18.71 -17.02
N GLY A 126 -20.68 -19.98 -16.74
CA GLY A 126 -21.31 -21.15 -17.37
C GLY A 126 -20.76 -21.48 -18.77
N PHE A 127 -19.90 -20.61 -19.34
CA PHE A 127 -19.23 -20.78 -20.64
C PHE A 127 -17.70 -20.75 -20.53
N ALA A 128 -17.18 -19.93 -19.61
CA ALA A 128 -15.77 -19.78 -19.36
C ALA A 128 -15.56 -19.25 -17.93
N LEU A 129 -14.37 -19.49 -17.37
CA LEU A 129 -13.90 -18.82 -16.17
C LEU A 129 -13.34 -17.44 -16.56
N VAL A 130 -13.82 -16.41 -15.90
CA VAL A 130 -13.35 -15.02 -16.12
C VAL A 130 -12.66 -14.51 -14.86
N PRO A 131 -11.32 -14.49 -14.79
CA PRO A 131 -10.62 -13.92 -13.66
C PRO A 131 -10.89 -12.41 -13.57
N LEU A 132 -11.40 -11.95 -12.43
CA LEU A 132 -11.62 -10.53 -12.16
C LEU A 132 -10.32 -9.94 -11.60
N VAL A 133 -9.59 -9.23 -12.44
CA VAL A 133 -8.27 -8.65 -12.14
C VAL A 133 -8.36 -7.13 -12.22
N VAL A 134 -8.07 -6.47 -11.11
CA VAL A 134 -8.01 -5.01 -11.02
C VAL A 134 -6.57 -4.55 -11.02
N GLN A 135 -6.29 -3.34 -11.53
CA GLN A 135 -4.92 -2.86 -11.66
C GLN A 135 -4.84 -1.35 -11.45
N ALA A 136 -3.70 -0.89 -10.89
CA ALA A 136 -3.28 0.50 -10.91
C ALA A 136 -1.76 0.58 -11.18
N ASP A 137 -1.35 1.63 -11.92
CA ASP A 137 0.02 1.77 -12.41
C ASP A 137 0.66 3.07 -11.94
N ILE A 138 1.97 2.98 -11.61
CA ILE A 138 2.82 4.15 -11.44
C ILE A 138 3.37 4.61 -12.80
N TYR A 139 3.76 5.87 -12.87
CA TYR A 139 4.51 6.40 -14.01
C TYR A 139 6.02 6.31 -13.70
N ASP A 140 6.71 5.41 -14.37
CA ASP A 140 8.16 5.21 -14.29
C ASP A 140 8.88 5.39 -15.65
N LEU A 141 8.16 5.88 -16.68
CA LEU A 141 8.70 6.08 -18.02
C LEU A 141 9.86 7.09 -18.09
N SER A 142 10.06 7.89 -17.06
CA SER A 142 11.19 8.81 -16.92
C SER A 142 12.43 8.16 -16.30
N VAL A 143 12.34 6.86 -15.93
CA VAL A 143 13.42 6.09 -15.30
C VAL A 143 13.83 4.96 -16.25
N GLY A 144 15.13 4.76 -16.44
CA GLY A 144 15.65 3.69 -17.30
C GLY A 144 15.24 3.81 -18.78
N ASP A 145 14.64 2.75 -19.33
CA ASP A 145 14.23 2.68 -20.75
C ASP A 145 12.71 2.72 -20.89
N ALA A 146 12.16 3.84 -21.34
CA ALA A 146 10.74 4.05 -21.58
C ALA A 146 10.13 3.16 -22.69
N ALA A 147 10.93 2.50 -23.50
CA ALA A 147 10.44 1.57 -24.52
C ALA A 147 10.08 0.20 -23.93
N VAL A 148 10.64 -0.16 -22.78
CA VAL A 148 10.36 -1.38 -22.04
C VAL A 148 9.29 -1.08 -20.97
N ARG A 149 8.19 -1.82 -21.02
CA ARG A 149 7.03 -1.59 -20.15
C ARG A 149 6.43 -2.92 -19.72
N PRO A 150 5.88 -3.01 -18.49
CA PRO A 150 5.13 -4.18 -18.10
C PRO A 150 3.99 -4.48 -19.07
N GLY A 151 3.95 -5.70 -19.56
CA GLY A 151 2.93 -6.19 -20.46
C GLY A 151 2.42 -7.56 -20.02
N PRO A 152 1.63 -8.26 -20.89
CA PRO A 152 1.04 -9.54 -20.53
C PRO A 152 2.05 -10.60 -20.07
N ASP A 153 3.25 -10.65 -20.67
CA ASP A 153 4.25 -11.65 -20.30
C ASP A 153 4.85 -11.39 -18.92
N MET A 154 5.11 -10.13 -18.57
CA MET A 154 5.61 -9.76 -17.25
C MET A 154 4.54 -10.01 -16.16
N GLY A 155 3.28 -9.66 -16.44
CA GLY A 155 2.16 -9.96 -15.54
C GLY A 155 1.94 -11.46 -15.34
N TYR A 156 2.05 -12.25 -16.41
CA TYR A 156 1.98 -13.71 -16.35
C TYR A 156 3.08 -14.30 -15.47
N GLU A 157 4.33 -13.87 -15.69
CA GLU A 157 5.47 -14.33 -14.90
C GLU A 157 5.32 -13.97 -13.41
N ALA A 158 4.89 -12.74 -13.09
CA ALA A 158 4.63 -12.34 -11.70
C ALA A 158 3.53 -13.21 -11.06
N ALA A 159 2.46 -13.54 -11.80
CA ALA A 159 1.42 -14.44 -11.32
C ALA A 159 1.93 -15.87 -11.11
N VAL A 160 2.73 -16.40 -12.03
CA VAL A 160 3.38 -17.71 -11.87
C VAL A 160 4.26 -17.73 -10.62
N ARG A 161 5.08 -16.69 -10.41
CA ARG A 161 5.92 -16.58 -9.21
C ARG A 161 5.08 -16.55 -7.92
N ALA A 162 3.94 -15.85 -7.92
CA ALA A 162 3.04 -15.83 -6.77
C ALA A 162 2.57 -17.22 -6.35
N PHE A 163 2.36 -18.14 -7.31
CA PHE A 163 1.95 -19.51 -7.05
C PHE A 163 3.12 -20.45 -6.72
N ASP A 164 4.14 -20.44 -7.57
CA ASP A 164 5.12 -21.52 -7.65
C ASP A 164 6.42 -21.18 -6.89
N ALA A 165 6.76 -19.90 -6.76
CA ALA A 165 7.98 -19.43 -6.11
C ALA A 165 7.78 -18.00 -5.55
N PRO A 166 6.97 -17.82 -4.51
CA PRO A 166 6.71 -16.51 -3.92
C PRO A 166 8.02 -15.78 -3.59
N ASN A 167 8.13 -14.51 -4.05
CA ASN A 167 9.40 -13.80 -4.06
C ASN A 167 9.30 -12.35 -3.61
N TYR A 168 8.26 -11.99 -2.83
CA TYR A 168 8.06 -10.61 -2.39
C TYR A 168 9.26 -10.07 -1.61
N ARG A 169 9.72 -8.88 -1.99
CA ARG A 169 10.80 -8.11 -1.33
C ARG A 169 10.50 -6.62 -1.37
N ASN A 170 10.93 -5.90 -0.33
CA ASN A 170 10.94 -4.45 -0.30
C ASN A 170 12.08 -3.86 -1.13
N GLY A 171 11.94 -2.62 -1.60
CA GLY A 171 12.97 -1.88 -2.34
C GLY A 171 12.73 -1.84 -3.85
N ASN A 172 13.79 -2.00 -4.64
CA ASN A 172 13.76 -1.86 -6.11
C ASN A 172 13.26 -3.14 -6.81
N TYR A 173 12.19 -3.75 -6.31
CA TYR A 173 11.65 -5.00 -6.84
C TYR A 173 10.21 -4.82 -7.34
N GLY A 174 9.84 -5.63 -8.34
CA GLY A 174 8.51 -5.54 -8.95
C GLY A 174 8.20 -4.11 -9.40
N VAL A 175 7.00 -3.61 -9.06
CA VAL A 175 6.59 -2.24 -9.37
C VAL A 175 7.48 -1.16 -8.74
N GLY A 176 8.22 -1.47 -7.66
CA GLY A 176 9.14 -0.55 -6.99
C GLY A 176 10.42 -0.25 -7.79
N CYS A 177 10.69 -1.00 -8.87
CA CYS A 177 11.92 -0.91 -9.65
C CYS A 177 12.16 0.51 -10.20
N GLY A 178 11.13 1.16 -10.73
CA GLY A 178 11.21 2.51 -11.31
C GLY A 178 10.70 3.65 -10.42
N ALA A 179 10.37 3.39 -9.16
CA ALA A 179 9.76 4.40 -8.28
C ALA A 179 10.74 5.48 -7.83
N THR A 180 10.29 6.77 -7.83
CA THR A 180 11.07 7.96 -7.42
C THR A 180 10.20 8.98 -6.71
N VAL A 181 10.79 9.91 -5.94
CA VAL A 181 10.08 11.00 -5.21
C VAL A 181 10.78 12.34 -5.37
N GLY A 182 10.10 13.43 -5.01
CA GLY A 182 10.68 14.77 -5.00
C GLY A 182 10.90 15.36 -6.39
N LYS A 183 9.97 15.17 -7.30
CA LYS A 183 10.12 15.44 -8.75
C LYS A 183 9.71 16.85 -9.21
N ILE A 184 9.29 17.73 -8.29
CA ILE A 184 8.72 19.05 -8.64
C ILE A 184 9.68 19.96 -9.42
N ALA A 185 10.99 19.82 -9.21
CA ALA A 185 12.01 20.63 -9.88
C ALA A 185 12.73 19.88 -11.03
N GLY A 186 12.24 18.70 -11.41
CA GLY A 186 12.82 17.86 -12.44
C GLY A 186 13.33 16.51 -11.93
N MET A 187 13.55 15.57 -12.83
CA MET A 187 14.01 14.22 -12.48
C MET A 187 15.44 14.21 -11.91
N GLU A 188 16.27 15.14 -12.32
CA GLU A 188 17.66 15.29 -11.89
C GLU A 188 17.83 15.58 -10.41
N THR A 189 16.79 16.10 -9.75
CA THR A 189 16.77 16.38 -8.30
C THR A 189 15.87 15.43 -7.53
N SER A 190 15.42 14.35 -8.14
CA SER A 190 14.59 13.33 -7.50
C SER A 190 15.40 12.22 -6.84
N MET A 191 14.80 11.53 -5.90
CA MET A 191 15.41 10.40 -5.19
C MET A 191 14.77 9.08 -5.59
N LYS A 192 15.58 8.02 -5.58
CA LYS A 192 15.12 6.64 -5.74
C LYS A 192 14.36 6.19 -4.50
N THR A 193 13.21 5.58 -4.74
CA THR A 193 12.40 4.89 -3.74
C THR A 193 12.05 3.48 -4.26
N GLY A 194 11.05 2.84 -3.69
CA GLY A 194 10.70 1.48 -4.07
C GLY A 194 9.31 1.08 -3.62
N ILE A 195 9.15 -0.22 -3.45
CA ILE A 195 8.01 -0.83 -2.80
C ILE A 195 8.36 -1.18 -1.36
N GLY A 196 7.42 -1.03 -0.42
CA GLY A 196 7.61 -1.39 0.98
C GLY A 196 6.36 -2.05 1.55
N SER A 197 6.54 -2.82 2.61
CA SER A 197 5.45 -3.43 3.34
C SER A 197 5.67 -3.36 4.83
N PHE A 198 4.56 -3.35 5.55
CA PHE A 198 4.53 -3.47 7.00
C PHE A 198 3.22 -4.16 7.41
N ALA A 199 3.27 -5.08 8.36
CA ALA A 199 2.10 -5.77 8.85
C ALA A 199 2.18 -6.03 10.34
N VAL A 200 1.03 -6.04 11.00
CA VAL A 200 0.88 -6.27 12.44
C VAL A 200 -0.18 -7.32 12.72
N GLN A 201 -0.01 -8.00 13.84
CA GLN A 201 -0.98 -8.92 14.40
C GLN A 201 -1.36 -8.50 15.82
N ILE A 202 -2.68 -8.51 16.12
CA ILE A 202 -3.27 -8.27 17.45
C ILE A 202 -4.22 -9.43 17.71
N GLY A 203 -3.86 -10.33 18.62
CA GLY A 203 -4.60 -11.57 18.79
C GLY A 203 -4.68 -12.35 17.47
N GLU A 204 -5.89 -12.62 16.96
CA GLU A 204 -6.09 -13.27 15.66
C GLU A 204 -6.15 -12.29 14.48
N LEU A 205 -6.35 -11.01 14.74
CA LEU A 205 -6.45 -9.98 13.70
C LEU A 205 -5.08 -9.68 13.10
N GLN A 206 -4.99 -9.74 11.78
CA GLN A 206 -3.82 -9.34 10.99
C GLN A 206 -4.19 -8.18 10.07
N VAL A 207 -3.39 -7.12 10.09
CA VAL A 207 -3.54 -5.96 9.19
C VAL A 207 -2.17 -5.57 8.66
N GLY A 208 -2.04 -5.45 7.36
CA GLY A 208 -0.79 -5.02 6.72
C GLY A 208 -1.03 -4.14 5.52
N ALA A 209 0.03 -3.52 5.02
CA ALA A 209 0.01 -2.78 3.78
C ALA A 209 1.24 -3.06 2.92
N ILE A 210 1.04 -2.99 1.61
CA ILE A 210 2.08 -2.88 0.59
C ILE A 210 1.91 -1.52 -0.06
N VAL A 211 2.99 -0.75 -0.18
CA VAL A 211 2.97 0.58 -0.78
C VAL A 211 4.12 0.72 -1.77
N VAL A 212 3.83 1.18 -2.98
CA VAL A 212 4.86 1.68 -3.91
C VAL A 212 4.84 3.21 -3.89
N VAL A 213 6.00 3.82 -3.64
CA VAL A 213 6.13 5.25 -3.40
C VAL A 213 6.75 5.95 -4.60
N ASN A 214 5.91 6.53 -5.46
CA ASN A 214 6.34 7.28 -6.65
C ASN A 214 5.77 8.71 -6.65
N ALA A 215 5.77 9.37 -5.50
CA ALA A 215 5.08 10.64 -5.23
C ALA A 215 5.76 11.87 -5.88
N LEU A 216 4.96 12.92 -6.11
CA LEU A 216 5.49 14.27 -6.37
C LEU A 216 6.21 14.82 -5.14
N GLY A 217 5.62 14.63 -3.97
CA GLY A 217 6.07 15.16 -2.70
C GLY A 217 7.27 14.45 -2.10
N ASP A 218 7.62 14.90 -0.91
CA ASP A 218 8.71 14.40 -0.08
C ASP A 218 8.17 13.40 0.93
N VAL A 219 9.01 12.47 1.38
CA VAL A 219 8.68 11.49 2.41
C VAL A 219 9.25 11.91 3.75
N TYR A 220 8.40 11.83 4.77
CA TYR A 220 8.71 12.15 6.16
C TYR A 220 8.47 10.91 7.03
N ASP A 221 9.35 10.68 7.98
CA ASP A 221 9.05 9.78 9.09
C ASP A 221 7.87 10.37 9.87
N TRP A 222 6.75 9.67 9.86
CA TRP A 222 5.51 10.17 10.46
C TRP A 222 5.53 10.22 11.99
N LYS A 223 6.48 9.52 12.64
CA LYS A 223 6.66 9.51 14.10
C LYS A 223 7.53 10.68 14.57
N THR A 224 8.61 10.97 13.84
CA THR A 224 9.57 12.01 14.19
C THR A 224 9.31 13.34 13.47
N GLY A 225 8.67 13.30 12.31
CA GLY A 225 8.46 14.44 11.41
C GLY A 225 9.71 14.80 10.59
N GLU A 226 10.76 14.01 10.63
CA GLU A 226 11.98 14.19 9.86
C GLU A 226 11.75 13.84 8.38
N GLN A 227 12.26 14.67 7.46
CA GLN A 227 12.26 14.36 6.04
C GLN A 227 13.35 13.33 5.75
N ILE A 228 12.97 12.18 5.17
CA ILE A 228 13.88 11.05 4.91
C ILE A 228 14.16 10.84 3.41
N ALA A 229 13.32 11.37 2.52
CA ALA A 229 13.54 11.38 1.07
C ALA A 229 12.72 12.51 0.43
N GLY A 230 13.03 12.87 -0.81
CA GLY A 230 12.27 13.87 -1.53
C GLY A 230 13.10 14.71 -2.48
N LEU A 231 12.75 15.99 -2.60
CA LEU A 231 13.43 16.94 -3.45
C LEU A 231 14.86 17.20 -2.93
N LEU A 232 15.84 16.97 -3.78
CA LEU A 232 17.25 17.22 -3.48
C LEU A 232 17.64 18.70 -3.69
N THR A 233 18.71 19.12 -3.01
CA THR A 233 19.44 20.34 -3.34
C THR A 233 20.12 20.20 -4.70
N GLU A 234 20.54 21.32 -5.32
CA GLU A 234 21.18 21.32 -6.65
C GLU A 234 22.52 20.56 -6.67
N ASP A 235 23.20 20.49 -5.53
CA ASP A 235 24.44 19.72 -5.35
C ASP A 235 24.20 18.25 -4.98
N LEU A 236 22.95 17.82 -4.90
CA LEU A 236 22.45 16.47 -4.57
C LEU A 236 22.87 15.96 -3.18
N LYS A 237 23.29 16.86 -2.27
CA LYS A 237 23.83 16.48 -0.94
C LYS A 237 22.86 16.70 0.22
N GLY A 238 21.73 17.32 -0.03
CA GLY A 238 20.74 17.61 1.00
C GLY A 238 19.31 17.57 0.49
N LEU A 239 18.40 17.67 1.41
CA LEU A 239 16.96 17.67 1.14
C LEU A 239 16.39 19.09 1.14
N ARG A 240 15.43 19.33 0.26
CA ARG A 240 14.60 20.54 0.19
C ARG A 240 13.14 20.15 0.34
N SER A 241 12.31 21.10 0.73
CA SER A 241 10.86 20.86 0.79
C SER A 241 10.18 21.17 -0.54
N THR A 242 9.52 20.16 -1.11
CA THR A 242 8.64 20.31 -2.27
C THR A 242 7.52 21.32 -2.00
N SER A 243 6.94 21.32 -0.80
CA SER A 243 5.89 22.27 -0.43
C SER A 243 6.40 23.71 -0.40
N GLU A 244 7.60 23.95 0.12
CA GLU A 244 8.22 25.29 0.12
C GLU A 244 8.63 25.73 -1.29
N TYR A 245 9.10 24.79 -2.13
CA TYR A 245 9.37 25.07 -3.53
C TYR A 245 8.10 25.54 -4.26
N MET A 246 6.97 24.85 -4.06
CA MET A 246 5.66 25.22 -4.65
C MET A 246 5.19 26.61 -4.20
N LYS A 247 5.35 26.96 -2.91
CA LYS A 247 4.96 28.28 -2.36
C LYS A 247 5.74 29.45 -2.98
N ARG A 248 6.98 29.21 -3.43
CA ARG A 248 7.79 30.21 -4.10
C ARG A 248 7.43 30.40 -5.58
N SER A 249 6.74 29.44 -6.16
CA SER A 249 6.31 29.44 -7.57
C SER A 249 4.82 29.78 -7.64
N ILE A 250 4.46 31.09 -7.60
CA ILE A 250 3.05 31.55 -7.69
C ILE A 250 2.48 31.29 -9.10
N ALA A 251 3.32 31.34 -10.14
CA ALA A 251 2.91 30.95 -11.48
C ALA A 251 2.78 29.41 -11.58
N SER A 252 1.82 28.95 -12.40
CA SER A 252 1.71 27.52 -12.70
C SER A 252 3.06 26.98 -13.16
N VAL A 253 3.52 25.93 -12.50
CA VAL A 253 4.65 25.13 -13.04
C VAL A 253 4.12 24.55 -14.34
N ASP A 254 4.61 25.00 -15.47
CA ASP A 254 4.31 24.42 -16.77
C ASP A 254 4.67 22.94 -16.70
N ASN A 255 3.68 22.08 -17.01
CA ASN A 255 3.82 20.64 -17.02
C ASN A 255 4.03 19.95 -15.64
N LYS A 256 3.07 20.13 -14.72
CA LYS A 256 2.95 19.26 -13.52
C LYS A 256 2.68 17.78 -13.87
N PHE A 257 2.45 17.47 -15.14
CA PHE A 257 2.14 16.13 -15.64
C PHE A 257 3.42 15.28 -15.76
N THR A 258 4.19 15.25 -14.71
CA THR A 258 5.39 14.41 -14.63
C THR A 258 5.11 13.19 -13.78
N GLY A 259 4.04 12.45 -14.13
CA GLY A 259 3.82 11.08 -13.72
C GLY A 259 4.18 10.71 -12.28
N ASN A 260 3.33 11.11 -11.33
CA ASN A 260 3.51 10.74 -9.94
C ASN A 260 2.35 9.85 -9.50
N THR A 261 2.60 8.96 -8.58
CA THR A 261 1.56 8.03 -8.08
C THR A 261 2.06 7.30 -6.85
N THR A 262 1.32 7.33 -5.76
CA THR A 262 1.51 6.39 -4.66
C THR A 262 0.37 5.39 -4.68
N LEU A 263 0.71 4.10 -4.78
CA LEU A 263 -0.28 3.03 -4.73
C LEU A 263 -0.12 2.26 -3.43
N ALA A 264 -1.22 2.03 -2.73
CA ALA A 264 -1.24 1.23 -1.52
C ALA A 264 -2.30 0.13 -1.59
N VAL A 265 -2.01 -0.99 -0.96
CA VAL A 265 -2.94 -2.10 -0.74
C VAL A 265 -2.95 -2.40 0.75
N ILE A 266 -4.07 -2.13 1.43
CA ILE A 266 -4.34 -2.63 2.78
C ILE A 266 -4.84 -4.07 2.67
N ILE A 267 -4.31 -4.95 3.50
CA ILE A 267 -4.64 -6.37 3.50
C ILE A 267 -5.01 -6.74 4.93
N THR A 268 -6.15 -7.41 5.11
CA THR A 268 -6.56 -7.92 6.42
C THR A 268 -7.18 -9.31 6.31
N ASN A 269 -6.96 -10.13 7.32
CA ASN A 269 -7.66 -11.41 7.50
C ASN A 269 -9.06 -11.25 8.12
N ALA A 270 -9.47 -10.01 8.44
CA ALA A 270 -10.82 -9.75 8.90
C ALA A 270 -11.84 -9.79 7.74
N ARG A 271 -13.09 -10.14 8.08
CA ARG A 271 -14.19 -10.23 7.13
C ARG A 271 -14.92 -8.90 7.00
N PHE A 272 -14.87 -8.31 5.81
CA PHE A 272 -15.58 -7.09 5.47
C PHE A 272 -16.30 -7.18 4.13
N SER A 273 -17.39 -6.44 4.02
CA SER A 273 -18.07 -6.20 2.75
C SER A 273 -17.29 -5.19 1.89
N LYS A 274 -17.54 -5.20 0.60
CA LYS A 274 -17.00 -4.23 -0.36
C LYS A 274 -17.21 -2.77 0.10
N THR A 275 -18.41 -2.44 0.62
CA THR A 275 -18.72 -1.09 1.12
C THR A 275 -17.84 -0.67 2.30
N GLN A 276 -17.64 -1.59 3.25
CA GLN A 276 -16.73 -1.34 4.39
C GLN A 276 -15.28 -1.18 3.93
N LEU A 277 -14.84 -1.99 2.96
CA LEU A 277 -13.50 -1.91 2.40
C LEU A 277 -13.26 -0.59 1.64
N CYS A 278 -14.25 -0.04 0.95
CA CYS A 278 -14.14 1.31 0.39
C CYS A 278 -13.93 2.37 1.49
N LYS A 279 -14.59 2.22 2.66
CA LYS A 279 -14.37 3.13 3.80
C LYS A 279 -12.97 2.94 4.40
N ILE A 280 -12.51 1.70 4.57
CA ILE A 280 -11.15 1.38 5.04
C ILE A 280 -10.10 1.94 4.08
N ALA A 281 -10.29 1.78 2.76
CA ALA A 281 -9.41 2.37 1.74
C ALA A 281 -9.34 3.88 1.86
N GLY A 282 -10.49 4.55 2.06
CA GLY A 282 -10.55 6.00 2.31
C GLY A 282 -9.79 6.43 3.57
N MET A 283 -9.84 5.66 4.66
CA MET A 283 -9.05 5.91 5.87
C MET A 283 -7.55 5.69 5.63
N GLY A 284 -7.18 4.76 4.75
CA GLY A 284 -5.79 4.49 4.38
C GLY A 284 -5.04 5.70 3.82
N HIS A 285 -5.74 6.60 3.11
CA HIS A 285 -5.15 7.85 2.62
C HIS A 285 -4.61 8.77 3.73
N ASP A 286 -5.15 8.66 4.95
CA ASP A 286 -4.60 9.40 6.09
C ASP A 286 -3.17 8.93 6.43
N GLY A 287 -2.85 7.66 6.17
CA GLY A 287 -1.49 7.13 6.28
C GLY A 287 -0.54 7.76 5.26
N MET A 288 -0.97 7.88 4.00
CA MET A 288 -0.20 8.61 2.98
C MET A 288 0.02 10.06 3.39
N ALA A 289 -1.01 10.76 3.88
CA ALA A 289 -0.93 12.16 4.28
C ALA A 289 -0.04 12.39 5.52
N ARG A 290 0.14 11.39 6.37
CA ARG A 290 1.10 11.46 7.50
C ARG A 290 2.55 11.42 7.02
N ALA A 291 2.85 10.65 5.98
CA ALA A 291 4.21 10.35 5.54
C ALA A 291 4.64 11.08 4.26
N ILE A 292 3.73 11.61 3.42
CA ILE A 292 4.05 12.27 2.14
C ILE A 292 3.52 13.70 2.12
N ARG A 293 4.37 14.68 1.71
CA ARG A 293 4.03 16.12 1.67
C ARG A 293 4.64 16.82 0.46
N PRO A 294 3.83 17.42 -0.46
CA PRO A 294 2.37 17.27 -0.59
C PRO A 294 1.99 15.87 -1.11
N VAL A 295 0.73 15.50 -0.93
CA VAL A 295 0.15 14.25 -1.40
C VAL A 295 -1.21 14.54 -2.07
N HIS A 296 -1.70 13.64 -2.90
CA HIS A 296 -3.01 13.74 -3.58
C HIS A 296 -3.14 14.99 -4.45
N THR A 297 -2.04 15.41 -5.06
CA THR A 297 -2.08 16.55 -5.99
C THR A 297 -2.76 16.16 -7.31
N SER A 298 -3.08 17.15 -8.13
CA SER A 298 -3.63 16.92 -9.47
C SER A 298 -2.66 16.18 -10.40
N ALA A 299 -1.37 16.10 -10.03
CA ALA A 299 -0.31 15.43 -10.76
C ALA A 299 -0.02 14.01 -10.27
N ASP A 300 -0.64 13.60 -9.16
CA ASP A 300 -0.51 12.24 -8.61
C ASP A 300 -1.65 11.33 -9.08
N GLY A 301 -1.43 10.02 -9.11
CA GLY A 301 -2.45 9.00 -9.40
C GLY A 301 -2.84 8.18 -8.17
N ASP A 302 -2.71 8.75 -6.97
CA ASP A 302 -2.79 8.08 -5.68
C ASP A 302 -4.06 7.27 -5.50
N SER A 303 -3.89 5.99 -5.19
CA SER A 303 -4.98 5.03 -5.05
C SER A 303 -4.70 4.07 -3.89
N VAL A 304 -5.71 3.78 -3.08
CA VAL A 304 -5.64 2.81 -1.99
C VAL A 304 -6.67 1.71 -2.24
N PHE A 305 -6.21 0.47 -2.37
CA PHE A 305 -7.04 -0.73 -2.31
C PHE A 305 -7.12 -1.22 -0.86
N ALA A 306 -8.24 -1.82 -0.48
CA ALA A 306 -8.37 -2.56 0.77
C ALA A 306 -8.94 -3.95 0.47
N LEU A 307 -8.27 -4.99 0.98
CA LEU A 307 -8.56 -6.39 0.70
C LEU A 307 -8.92 -7.13 1.99
N SER A 308 -10.01 -7.89 1.95
CA SER A 308 -10.43 -8.82 3.01
C SER A 308 -10.20 -10.25 2.52
N VAL A 309 -9.21 -10.93 3.11
CA VAL A 309 -8.78 -12.26 2.67
C VAL A 309 -9.12 -13.37 3.66
N GLY A 310 -9.69 -13.02 4.83
CA GLY A 310 -10.00 -13.98 5.89
C GLY A 310 -11.43 -13.88 6.42
N GLN A 311 -11.64 -14.40 7.63
CA GLN A 311 -12.95 -14.53 8.25
C GLN A 311 -12.95 -14.03 9.72
N VAL A 312 -11.88 -13.39 10.19
CA VAL A 312 -11.82 -12.84 11.55
C VAL A 312 -12.85 -11.72 11.70
N GLU A 313 -13.60 -11.74 12.77
CA GLU A 313 -14.54 -10.65 13.09
C GLU A 313 -13.75 -9.51 13.77
N ALA A 314 -13.82 -8.32 13.20
CA ALA A 314 -13.13 -7.15 13.72
C ALA A 314 -13.93 -5.88 13.51
N ASP A 315 -13.68 -4.87 14.32
CA ASP A 315 -14.24 -3.54 14.15
C ASP A 315 -13.62 -2.84 12.91
N MET A 316 -14.48 -2.25 12.07
CA MET A 316 -14.06 -1.59 10.84
C MET A 316 -13.17 -0.36 11.13
N ASP A 317 -13.48 0.41 12.17
CA ASP A 317 -12.74 1.63 12.49
C ASP A 317 -11.36 1.30 13.07
N LEU A 318 -11.24 0.17 13.81
CA LEU A 318 -9.95 -0.37 14.24
C LEU A 318 -9.09 -0.74 13.01
N VAL A 319 -9.65 -1.51 12.07
CA VAL A 319 -8.89 -1.94 10.88
C VAL A 319 -8.55 -0.73 9.98
N GLY A 320 -9.44 0.24 9.84
CA GLY A 320 -9.17 1.48 9.11
C GLY A 320 -8.07 2.33 9.77
N THR A 321 -8.05 2.40 11.11
CA THR A 321 -7.01 3.12 11.87
C THR A 321 -5.65 2.44 11.71
N LEU A 322 -5.60 1.13 11.92
CA LEU A 322 -4.38 0.33 11.68
C LEU A 322 -3.96 0.41 10.21
N GLY A 323 -4.91 0.40 9.26
CA GLY A 323 -4.65 0.56 7.84
C GLY A 323 -3.88 1.83 7.50
N ALA A 324 -4.25 2.96 8.14
CA ALA A 324 -3.49 4.21 7.99
C ALA A 324 -2.08 4.12 8.60
N GLU A 325 -1.92 3.48 9.74
CA GLU A 325 -0.62 3.31 10.39
C GLU A 325 0.31 2.38 9.62
N VAL A 326 -0.17 1.23 9.15
CA VAL A 326 0.65 0.29 8.37
C VAL A 326 1.01 0.85 6.99
N ILE A 327 0.18 1.70 6.38
CA ILE A 327 0.54 2.45 5.15
C ILE A 327 1.69 3.41 5.46
N ALA A 328 1.61 4.20 6.52
CA ALA A 328 2.66 5.15 6.87
C ALA A 328 4.01 4.43 7.13
N GLU A 329 4.01 3.30 7.85
CA GLU A 329 5.21 2.47 8.05
C GLU A 329 5.71 1.84 6.74
N ALA A 330 4.81 1.30 5.89
CA ALA A 330 5.20 0.71 4.62
C ALA A 330 5.87 1.75 3.67
N ILE A 331 5.45 3.03 3.73
CA ILE A 331 6.10 4.14 3.01
C ILE A 331 7.54 4.31 3.51
N ILE A 332 7.78 4.28 4.82
CA ILE A 332 9.14 4.38 5.38
C ILE A 332 9.97 3.18 4.91
N ARG A 333 9.43 1.96 4.99
CA ARG A 333 10.12 0.74 4.51
C ARG A 333 10.46 0.80 3.02
N ALA A 334 9.60 1.39 2.18
CA ALA A 334 9.85 1.58 0.76
C ALA A 334 11.07 2.49 0.50
N VAL A 335 11.24 3.55 1.30
CA VAL A 335 12.36 4.48 1.21
C VAL A 335 13.65 3.84 1.75
N GLU A 336 13.59 3.22 2.93
CA GLU A 336 14.76 2.64 3.59
C GLU A 336 15.34 1.43 2.86
N SER A 337 14.49 0.64 2.18
CA SER A 337 14.90 -0.55 1.43
C SER A 337 15.36 -0.24 0.00
N ALA A 338 15.15 0.99 -0.49
CA ALA A 338 15.55 1.38 -1.83
C ALA A 338 17.08 1.54 -1.94
N GLN A 339 17.58 1.17 -3.11
CA GLN A 339 18.99 1.35 -3.49
C GLN A 339 19.08 2.34 -4.64
N SER A 340 20.16 3.13 -4.69
CA SER A 340 20.44 4.07 -5.77
C SER A 340 20.45 3.37 -7.13
N ALA A 341 19.77 3.96 -8.08
CA ALA A 341 19.69 3.42 -9.44
C ALA A 341 19.34 4.53 -10.43
N PHE A 342 19.73 4.36 -11.70
CA PHE A 342 19.40 5.25 -12.83
C PHE A 342 19.80 6.72 -12.60
N GLY A 343 20.85 6.98 -11.82
CA GLY A 343 21.29 8.33 -11.49
C GLY A 343 20.53 9.00 -10.33
N HIS A 344 19.54 8.31 -9.73
CA HIS A 344 18.80 8.80 -8.57
C HIS A 344 19.40 8.19 -7.27
N PRO A 345 19.90 9.03 -6.34
CA PRO A 345 20.39 8.53 -5.05
C PRO A 345 19.23 8.03 -4.19
N SER A 346 19.50 7.07 -3.34
CA SER A 346 18.59 6.58 -2.30
C SER A 346 18.78 7.32 -0.98
N ALA A 347 17.92 7.11 0.01
CA ALA A 347 18.05 7.69 1.34
C ALA A 347 19.34 7.23 2.05
N ALA A 348 19.88 6.06 1.71
CA ALA A 348 21.12 5.55 2.30
C ALA A 348 22.35 6.37 1.90
N ASP A 349 22.31 7.06 0.75
CA ASP A 349 23.46 7.86 0.27
C ASP A 349 23.53 9.26 0.89
N LEU A 350 22.48 9.68 1.59
CA LEU A 350 22.40 10.99 2.27
C LEU A 350 22.71 10.91 3.78
N LYS A 351 22.94 9.70 4.32
CA LYS A 351 23.23 9.46 5.74
C LYS A 351 24.70 9.60 6.06
#